data_2c1129093fa50afbedde330ad4434afd
#
_entry.id   2c1129093fa50afbedde330ad4434afd
#
_cell.length_a   1.000
_cell.length_b   1.000
_cell.length_c   1.000
_cell.angle_alpha   90.00
_cell.angle_beta   90.00
_cell.angle_gamma   90.00
#
_symmetry.space_group_name_H-M   'P 1'
#
loop_
_entity.id
_entity.type
_entity.pdbx_description
1 polymer ?
#
loop_
_entity_poly.entity_id
_entity_poly.type
_entity_poly.pdbx_seq_one_letter_code
_entity_poly.pdbx_strand_id
1 'polypeptide(L)'
;MHPDLTEAIAFHHAILAEGGKALVGYEAAKTLANVVLLSEIPTTYDKKENRQVNAGNLLIRGVPGVGKTFFGVILAAISDAKFARIQGRADLQPTEVVGFQMINPATGELITEFGPLASAEVILLDEINRIPLKSQSAFLEGLQDRTITVGKDTYDLPAFSFAIATMNPVELGQGTFPL
;
A
#
# COMPACT_ATOMS: atom_id res chain seq x y z
N MET A 1 -4.90 22.02 -3.36
CA MET A 1 -4.23 23.02 -2.50
C MET A 1 -2.99 22.33 -1.98
N HIS A 2 -1.80 22.78 -2.37
CA HIS A 2 -0.59 22.20 -1.81
C HIS A 2 -0.62 22.42 -0.30
N PRO A 3 -0.37 21.39 0.51
CA PRO A 3 -0.22 21.60 1.94
C PRO A 3 0.83 22.70 2.15
N ASP A 4 0.60 23.61 3.08
CA ASP A 4 1.57 24.61 3.43
C ASP A 4 2.90 23.91 3.73
N LEU A 5 3.99 24.40 3.18
CA LEU A 5 5.33 23.84 3.41
C LEU A 5 5.62 23.68 4.92
N THR A 6 5.04 24.54 5.73
CA THR A 6 5.11 24.49 7.20
C THR A 6 4.46 23.21 7.75
N GLU A 7 3.29 22.81 7.23
CA GLU A 7 2.60 21.58 7.64
C GLU A 7 3.38 20.36 7.20
N ALA A 8 3.90 20.35 5.98
CA ALA A 8 4.73 19.26 5.47
C ALA A 8 6.01 19.06 6.30
N ILE A 9 6.67 20.17 6.69
CA ILE A 9 7.85 20.14 7.56
C ILE A 9 7.46 19.63 8.96
N ALA A 10 6.35 20.08 9.53
CA ALA A 10 5.88 19.62 10.83
C ALA A 10 5.56 18.12 10.83
N PHE A 11 4.91 17.64 9.79
CA PHE A 11 4.61 16.23 9.59
C PHE A 11 5.91 15.39 9.45
N HIS A 12 6.86 15.86 8.67
CA HIS A 12 8.18 15.21 8.54
C HIS A 12 8.87 15.07 9.90
N HIS A 13 8.92 16.16 10.68
CA HIS A 13 9.53 16.14 12.01
C HIS A 13 8.78 15.20 12.96
N ALA A 14 7.44 15.16 12.90
CA ALA A 14 6.63 14.26 13.73
C ALA A 14 6.93 12.80 13.40
N ILE A 15 7.01 12.41 12.13
CA ILE A 15 7.36 11.04 11.73
C ILE A 15 8.76 10.65 12.22
N LEU A 16 9.75 11.54 12.10
CA LEU A 16 11.10 11.27 12.58
C LEU A 16 11.15 11.13 14.11
N ALA A 17 10.45 12.02 14.82
CA ALA A 17 10.45 12.03 16.29
C ALA A 17 9.68 10.84 16.87
N GLU A 18 8.45 10.59 16.42
CA GLU A 18 7.63 9.49 16.90
C GLU A 18 8.16 8.14 16.41
N GLY A 19 8.54 8.05 15.16
CA GLY A 19 9.18 6.85 14.61
C GLY A 19 10.50 6.51 15.30
N GLY A 20 11.26 7.52 15.72
CA GLY A 20 12.51 7.34 16.48
C GLY A 20 12.32 6.74 17.87
N LYS A 21 11.17 6.94 18.49
CA LYS A 21 10.85 6.32 19.80
C LYS A 21 10.65 4.80 19.70
N ALA A 22 10.09 4.34 18.61
CA ALA A 22 9.74 2.95 18.41
C ALA A 22 10.80 2.18 17.58
N LEU A 23 11.48 2.85 16.66
CA LEU A 23 12.45 2.26 15.75
C LEU A 23 13.76 3.04 15.78
N VAL A 24 14.76 2.51 16.45
CA VAL A 24 16.11 3.08 16.50
C VAL A 24 16.85 2.75 15.21
N GLY A 25 17.46 3.77 14.60
CA GLY A 25 18.13 3.63 13.30
C GLY A 25 17.16 3.82 12.11
N TYR A 26 17.57 3.35 10.95
CA TYR A 26 16.79 3.45 9.71
C TYR A 26 16.52 4.90 9.23
N GLU A 27 17.39 5.85 9.55
CA GLU A 27 17.16 7.28 9.24
C GLU A 27 16.93 7.51 7.74
N ALA A 28 17.70 6.83 6.88
CA ALA A 28 17.53 6.93 5.44
C ALA A 28 16.14 6.40 4.99
N ALA A 29 15.69 5.26 5.55
CA ALA A 29 14.38 4.68 5.22
C ALA A 29 13.24 5.58 5.72
N LYS A 30 13.35 6.15 6.91
CA LYS A 30 12.39 7.12 7.46
C LYS A 30 12.29 8.36 6.58
N THR A 31 13.43 8.90 6.17
CA THR A 31 13.49 10.08 5.29
C THR A 31 12.87 9.78 3.91
N LEU A 32 13.22 8.64 3.30
CA LEU A 32 12.64 8.24 2.02
C LEU A 32 11.14 8.00 2.12
N ALA A 33 10.66 7.35 3.18
CA ALA A 33 9.23 7.17 3.40
C ALA A 33 8.50 8.51 3.48
N ASN A 34 9.06 9.50 4.19
CA ASN A 34 8.50 10.84 4.26
C ASN A 34 8.45 11.53 2.90
N VAL A 35 9.53 11.45 2.11
CA VAL A 35 9.57 12.01 0.76
C VAL A 35 8.47 11.39 -0.10
N VAL A 36 8.32 10.06 -0.05
CA VAL A 36 7.31 9.36 -0.84
C VAL A 36 5.89 9.68 -0.37
N LEU A 37 5.65 9.75 0.95
CA LEU A 37 4.35 10.11 1.52
C LEU A 37 3.89 11.54 1.15
N LEU A 38 4.84 12.48 1.12
CA LEU A 38 4.57 13.90 0.83
C LEU A 38 4.61 14.21 -0.68
N SER A 39 5.05 13.26 -1.51
CA SER A 39 5.10 13.46 -2.95
C SER A 39 3.72 13.26 -3.57
N GLU A 40 3.32 14.17 -4.44
CA GLU A 40 2.11 14.07 -5.24
C GLU A 40 2.48 13.98 -6.72
N ILE A 41 1.81 13.11 -7.46
CA ILE A 41 1.93 13.07 -8.92
C ILE A 41 0.58 13.47 -9.51
N PRO A 42 0.54 14.39 -10.49
CA PRO A 42 -0.67 14.60 -11.27
C PRO A 42 -1.01 13.30 -11.99
N THR A 43 -2.18 12.73 -11.72
CA THR A 43 -2.61 11.54 -12.44
C THR A 43 -2.86 11.88 -13.89
N THR A 44 -2.18 11.18 -14.79
CA THR A 44 -2.41 11.26 -16.23
C THR A 44 -3.74 10.62 -16.65
N TYR A 45 -4.40 9.88 -15.78
CA TYR A 45 -5.59 9.10 -16.09
C TYR A 45 -6.91 9.84 -15.89
N ASP A 46 -6.97 10.83 -15.01
CA ASP A 46 -8.22 11.57 -14.82
C ASP A 46 -8.15 12.96 -15.42
N LYS A 47 -8.35 13.03 -16.75
CA LYS A 47 -8.47 14.31 -17.47
C LYS A 47 -9.71 15.12 -17.04
N LYS A 48 -10.63 14.55 -16.27
CA LYS A 48 -11.89 15.20 -15.89
C LYS A 48 -11.86 15.85 -14.52
N GLU A 49 -11.08 15.38 -13.57
CA GLU A 49 -11.19 15.83 -12.18
C GLU A 49 -9.93 16.46 -11.57
N ASN A 50 -8.82 16.57 -12.29
CA ASN A 50 -7.58 17.17 -11.77
C ASN A 50 -7.19 16.64 -10.35
N ARG A 51 -7.37 15.34 -10.15
CA ARG A 51 -7.15 14.65 -8.89
C ARG A 51 -5.65 14.51 -8.64
N GLN A 52 -5.16 15.09 -7.58
CA GLN A 52 -3.82 14.81 -7.07
C GLN A 52 -3.88 13.55 -6.23
N VAL A 53 -2.99 12.61 -6.51
CA VAL A 53 -2.80 11.39 -5.72
C VAL A 53 -1.37 11.32 -5.24
N ASN A 54 -1.15 10.66 -4.12
CA ASN A 54 0.22 10.48 -3.64
C ASN A 54 1.05 9.65 -4.63
N ALA A 55 2.31 10.05 -4.77
CA ALA A 55 3.14 9.69 -5.91
C ALA A 55 3.81 8.34 -5.83
N GLY A 56 3.94 7.73 -4.68
CA GLY A 56 4.88 6.65 -4.62
C GLY A 56 4.49 5.51 -3.70
N ASN A 57 5.22 4.43 -3.90
CA ASN A 57 5.19 3.26 -3.05
C ASN A 57 6.62 2.94 -2.61
N LEU A 58 6.79 2.34 -1.45
CA LEU A 58 8.10 2.04 -0.88
C LEU A 58 8.36 0.53 -0.90
N LEU A 59 9.46 0.12 -1.51
CA LEU A 59 9.94 -1.27 -1.41
C LEU A 59 11.15 -1.33 -0.47
N ILE A 60 11.01 -2.11 0.60
CA ILE A 60 12.06 -2.35 1.57
C ILE A 60 12.63 -3.75 1.37
N ARG A 61 13.85 -3.83 0.91
CA ARG A 61 14.59 -5.08 0.76
C ARG A 61 15.61 -5.23 1.89
N GLY A 62 15.64 -6.38 2.53
CA GLY A 62 16.64 -6.65 3.59
C GLY A 62 16.47 -8.04 4.19
N VAL A 63 17.46 -8.45 4.97
CA VAL A 63 17.45 -9.76 5.64
C VAL A 63 16.26 -9.89 6.61
N PRO A 64 15.79 -11.11 6.92
CA PRO A 64 14.76 -11.33 7.93
C PRO A 64 15.14 -10.75 9.30
N GLY A 65 14.15 -10.37 10.09
CA GLY A 65 14.34 -9.94 11.48
C GLY A 65 14.80 -8.49 11.70
N VAL A 66 15.05 -7.71 10.64
CA VAL A 66 15.49 -6.31 10.77
C VAL A 66 14.36 -5.29 11.01
N GLY A 67 13.13 -5.72 11.23
CA GLY A 67 12.03 -4.81 11.58
C GLY A 67 11.33 -4.13 10.40
N LYS A 68 11.47 -4.66 9.16
CA LYS A 68 10.80 -4.10 7.97
C LYS A 68 9.27 -3.98 8.13
N THR A 69 8.64 -5.05 8.60
CA THR A 69 7.20 -5.09 8.87
C THR A 69 6.80 -4.09 9.94
N PHE A 70 7.60 -3.99 11.00
CA PHE A 70 7.35 -3.06 12.10
C PHE A 70 7.43 -1.60 11.65
N PHE A 71 8.33 -1.29 10.73
CA PHE A 71 8.43 0.03 10.11
C PHE A 71 7.12 0.47 9.44
N GLY A 72 6.48 -0.42 8.67
CA GLY A 72 5.18 -0.14 8.04
C GLY A 72 4.07 0.11 9.05
N VAL A 73 4.02 -0.66 10.12
CA VAL A 73 3.04 -0.48 11.20
C VAL A 73 3.21 0.86 11.90
N ILE A 74 4.47 1.27 12.18
CA ILE A 74 4.77 2.57 12.80
C ILE A 74 4.34 3.72 11.90
N LEU A 75 4.63 3.66 10.60
CA LEU A 75 4.22 4.72 9.66
C LEU A 75 2.70 4.88 9.63
N ALA A 76 1.96 3.79 9.58
CA ALA A 76 0.50 3.83 9.62
C ALA A 76 -0.03 4.44 10.92
N ALA A 77 0.54 4.04 12.06
CA ALA A 77 0.13 4.55 13.37
C ALA A 77 0.39 6.05 13.52
N ILE A 78 1.53 6.56 13.03
CA ILE A 78 1.85 7.99 13.09
C ILE A 78 0.94 8.81 12.16
N SER A 79 0.57 8.25 11.01
CA SER A 79 -0.29 8.93 10.03
C SER A 79 -1.77 8.93 10.40
N ASP A 80 -2.17 8.22 11.48
CA ASP A 80 -3.58 7.96 11.83
C ASP A 80 -4.38 7.42 10.64
N ALA A 81 -3.69 6.67 9.77
CA ALA A 81 -4.23 6.19 8.52
C ALA A 81 -4.86 4.79 8.68
N LYS A 82 -5.88 4.52 7.88
CA LYS A 82 -6.51 3.22 7.81
C LYS A 82 -5.54 2.17 7.27
N PHE A 83 -5.11 1.28 8.14
CA PHE A 83 -4.06 0.32 7.87
C PHE A 83 -4.58 -1.05 7.45
N ALA A 84 -3.96 -1.65 6.43
CA ALA A 84 -4.12 -3.05 6.11
C ALA A 84 -2.77 -3.74 5.92
N ARG A 85 -2.67 -4.99 6.36
CA ARG A 85 -1.52 -5.85 6.11
C ARG A 85 -1.93 -7.04 5.27
N ILE A 86 -1.19 -7.27 4.20
CA ILE A 86 -1.36 -8.41 3.32
C ILE A 86 -0.06 -9.21 3.36
N GLN A 87 -0.14 -10.43 3.88
CA GLN A 87 1.01 -11.33 3.98
C GLN A 87 1.19 -12.09 2.67
N GLY A 88 2.35 -11.97 2.05
CA GLY A 88 2.71 -12.75 0.88
C GLY A 88 2.81 -14.24 1.19
N ARG A 89 2.05 -15.03 0.44
CA ARG A 89 2.05 -16.49 0.49
C ARG A 89 1.72 -17.07 -0.89
N ALA A 90 2.15 -18.30 -1.14
CA ALA A 90 2.06 -18.92 -2.46
C ALA A 90 0.62 -19.23 -2.92
N ASP A 91 -0.32 -19.28 -2.01
CA ASP A 91 -1.75 -19.55 -2.25
C ASP A 91 -2.63 -18.30 -2.21
N LEU A 92 -2.06 -17.09 -2.05
CA LEU A 92 -2.80 -15.85 -2.01
C LEU A 92 -3.59 -15.64 -3.31
N GLN A 93 -4.92 -15.47 -3.17
CA GLN A 93 -5.80 -15.23 -4.32
C GLN A 93 -6.04 -13.72 -4.54
N PRO A 94 -6.24 -13.27 -5.80
CA PRO A 94 -6.59 -11.88 -6.10
C PRO A 94 -7.84 -11.40 -5.34
N THR A 95 -8.83 -12.27 -5.20
CA THR A 95 -10.08 -11.99 -4.49
C THR A 95 -9.90 -11.69 -3.00
N GLU A 96 -8.86 -12.23 -2.38
CA GLU A 96 -8.53 -11.89 -0.98
C GLU A 96 -7.93 -10.49 -0.86
N VAL A 97 -7.42 -9.94 -1.95
CA VAL A 97 -6.76 -8.64 -2.00
C VAL A 97 -7.75 -7.54 -2.36
N VAL A 98 -8.46 -7.70 -3.47
CA VAL A 98 -9.37 -6.69 -4.01
C VAL A 98 -10.82 -6.89 -3.55
N GLY A 99 -11.22 -8.12 -3.26
CA GLY A 99 -12.57 -8.49 -2.91
C GLY A 99 -13.24 -9.37 -3.97
N PHE A 100 -14.51 -9.67 -3.77
CA PHE A 100 -15.31 -10.51 -4.65
C PHE A 100 -16.78 -10.11 -4.64
N GLN A 101 -17.51 -10.55 -5.64
CA GLN A 101 -18.96 -10.39 -5.70
C GLN A 101 -19.65 -11.70 -5.33
N MET A 102 -20.71 -11.60 -4.55
CA MET A 102 -21.54 -12.73 -4.16
C MET A 102 -23.03 -12.38 -4.25
N ILE A 103 -23.86 -13.38 -4.43
CA ILE A 103 -25.32 -13.19 -4.38
C ILE A 103 -25.78 -13.31 -2.92
N ASN A 104 -26.50 -12.30 -2.45
CA ASN A 104 -27.15 -12.38 -1.13
C ASN A 104 -28.23 -13.47 -1.18
N PRO A 105 -28.13 -14.53 -0.39
CA PRO A 105 -29.10 -15.64 -0.44
C PRO A 105 -30.52 -15.23 0.00
N ALA A 106 -30.65 -14.15 0.79
CA ALA A 106 -31.92 -13.69 1.30
C ALA A 106 -32.65 -12.76 0.33
N THR A 107 -31.91 -11.90 -0.41
CA THR A 107 -32.52 -10.90 -1.31
C THR A 107 -32.34 -11.24 -2.78
N GLY A 108 -31.43 -12.12 -3.14
CA GLY A 108 -31.04 -12.41 -4.53
C GLY A 108 -30.22 -11.30 -5.20
N GLU A 109 -29.83 -10.27 -4.46
CA GLU A 109 -29.07 -9.15 -4.97
C GLU A 109 -27.57 -9.46 -4.99
N LEU A 110 -26.86 -8.84 -5.93
CA LEU A 110 -25.39 -8.93 -6.00
C LEU A 110 -24.78 -7.98 -4.97
N ILE A 111 -23.95 -8.52 -4.09
CA ILE A 111 -23.21 -7.77 -3.08
C ILE A 111 -21.72 -7.83 -3.41
N THR A 112 -21.02 -6.70 -3.30
CA THR A 112 -19.57 -6.62 -3.39
C THR A 112 -18.96 -6.61 -2.00
N GLU A 113 -18.16 -7.62 -1.69
CA GLU A 113 -17.32 -7.68 -0.50
C GLU A 113 -15.92 -7.19 -0.85
N PHE A 114 -15.53 -6.06 -0.29
CA PHE A 114 -14.24 -5.45 -0.57
C PHE A 114 -13.10 -6.08 0.22
N GLY A 115 -11.99 -6.30 -0.46
CA GLY A 115 -10.74 -6.72 0.16
C GLY A 115 -9.99 -5.55 0.81
N PRO A 116 -8.87 -5.86 1.50
CA PRO A 116 -8.09 -4.85 2.23
C PRO A 116 -7.52 -3.74 1.34
N LEU A 117 -7.25 -4.02 0.06
CA LEU A 117 -6.72 -3.03 -0.89
C LEU A 117 -7.73 -1.92 -1.18
N ALA A 118 -9.03 -2.24 -1.18
CA ALA A 118 -10.08 -1.30 -1.56
C ALA A 118 -10.25 -0.12 -0.58
N SER A 119 -9.91 -0.31 0.68
CA SER A 119 -10.27 0.63 1.73
C SER A 119 -9.12 1.14 2.57
N ALA A 120 -7.92 0.57 2.42
CA ALA A 120 -6.76 0.97 3.20
C ALA A 120 -6.09 2.21 2.60
N GLU A 121 -5.60 3.07 3.49
CA GLU A 121 -4.80 4.24 3.16
C GLU A 121 -3.30 3.93 3.26
N VAL A 122 -2.91 3.08 4.21
CA VAL A 122 -1.56 2.51 4.30
C VAL A 122 -1.63 1.00 4.19
N ILE A 123 -0.97 0.46 3.19
CA ILE A 123 -0.98 -0.97 2.86
C ILE A 123 0.42 -1.53 3.05
N LEU A 124 0.56 -2.51 3.92
CA LEU A 124 1.79 -3.27 4.08
C LEU A 124 1.69 -4.59 3.31
N LEU A 125 2.46 -4.71 2.23
CA LEU A 125 2.63 -5.93 1.45
C LEU A 125 3.85 -6.68 1.97
N ASP A 126 3.66 -7.58 2.92
CA ASP A 126 4.76 -8.28 3.56
C ASP A 126 5.17 -9.51 2.75
N GLU A 127 6.48 -9.66 2.49
CA GLU A 127 7.07 -10.73 1.66
C GLU A 127 6.46 -10.80 0.24
N ILE A 128 6.43 -9.68 -0.48
CA ILE A 128 5.80 -9.55 -1.81
C ILE A 128 6.33 -10.56 -2.83
N ASN A 129 7.58 -11.01 -2.70
CA ASN A 129 8.19 -12.02 -3.56
C ASN A 129 7.56 -13.42 -3.42
N ARG A 130 6.75 -13.67 -2.39
CA ARG A 130 6.01 -14.92 -2.21
C ARG A 130 4.62 -14.91 -2.85
N ILE A 131 4.16 -13.75 -3.31
CA ILE A 131 2.83 -13.60 -3.90
C ILE A 131 2.84 -14.20 -5.31
N PRO A 132 1.85 -15.03 -5.68
CA PRO A 132 1.72 -15.55 -7.04
C PRO A 132 1.59 -14.42 -8.07
N LEU A 133 2.15 -14.58 -9.27
CA LEU A 133 2.10 -13.60 -10.35
C LEU A 133 0.68 -13.12 -10.66
N LYS A 134 -0.30 -14.01 -10.60
CA LYS A 134 -1.71 -13.70 -10.81
C LYS A 134 -2.23 -12.66 -9.81
N SER A 135 -1.83 -12.79 -8.54
CA SER A 135 -2.25 -11.85 -7.49
C SER A 135 -1.42 -10.57 -7.50
N GLN A 136 -0.17 -10.62 -8.00
CA GLN A 136 0.65 -9.44 -8.20
C GLN A 136 0.00 -8.45 -9.17
N SER A 137 -0.66 -8.93 -10.22
CA SER A 137 -1.36 -8.07 -11.20
C SER A 137 -2.45 -7.22 -10.55
N ALA A 138 -3.20 -7.77 -9.58
CA ALA A 138 -4.22 -7.04 -8.87
C ALA A 138 -3.64 -5.89 -8.00
N PHE A 139 -2.45 -6.12 -7.41
CA PHE A 139 -1.74 -5.05 -6.70
C PHE A 139 -1.24 -3.97 -7.66
N LEU A 140 -0.66 -4.37 -8.79
CA LEU A 140 -0.13 -3.41 -9.77
C LEU A 140 -1.23 -2.50 -10.30
N GLU A 141 -2.40 -3.04 -10.65
CA GLU A 141 -3.58 -2.24 -11.02
C GLU A 141 -3.88 -1.20 -9.92
N GLY A 142 -4.10 -1.65 -8.69
CA GLY A 142 -4.42 -0.76 -7.58
C GLY A 142 -3.36 0.31 -7.31
N LEU A 143 -2.08 -0.06 -7.37
CA LEU A 143 -0.99 0.86 -7.07
C LEU A 143 -0.65 1.84 -8.19
N GLN A 144 -0.87 1.46 -9.45
CA GLN A 144 -0.59 2.28 -10.62
C GLN A 144 -1.79 3.12 -11.05
N ASP A 145 -2.94 2.46 -11.24
CA ASP A 145 -4.13 3.09 -11.80
C ASP A 145 -5.05 3.67 -10.74
N ARG A 146 -4.79 3.38 -9.46
CA ARG A 146 -5.62 3.79 -8.33
C ARG A 146 -7.05 3.28 -8.40
N THR A 147 -7.23 2.16 -9.07
CA THR A 147 -8.50 1.47 -9.21
C THR A 147 -8.35 -0.01 -8.89
N ILE A 148 -9.45 -0.64 -8.53
CA ILE A 148 -9.54 -2.10 -8.42
C ILE A 148 -10.76 -2.59 -9.18
N THR A 149 -10.63 -3.73 -9.82
CA THR A 149 -11.74 -4.40 -10.50
C THR A 149 -12.23 -5.57 -9.67
N VAL A 150 -13.50 -5.52 -9.27
CA VAL A 150 -14.17 -6.60 -8.53
C VAL A 150 -15.35 -7.11 -9.35
N GLY A 151 -15.27 -8.31 -9.87
CA GLY A 151 -16.25 -8.86 -10.79
C GLY A 151 -16.25 -8.11 -12.13
N LYS A 152 -17.28 -7.33 -12.39
CA LYS A 152 -17.42 -6.51 -13.61
C LYS A 152 -17.26 -5.02 -13.37
N ASP A 153 -17.16 -4.61 -12.12
CA ASP A 153 -17.18 -3.22 -11.71
C ASP A 153 -15.80 -2.75 -11.29
N THR A 154 -15.44 -1.54 -11.67
CA THR A 154 -14.20 -0.88 -11.29
C THR A 154 -14.49 0.20 -10.24
N TYR A 155 -13.68 0.22 -9.19
CA TYR A 155 -13.81 1.11 -8.05
C TYR A 155 -12.54 1.90 -7.84
N ASP A 156 -12.67 3.17 -7.51
CA ASP A 156 -11.54 4.02 -7.15
C ASP A 156 -11.01 3.66 -5.75
N LEU A 157 -9.69 3.66 -5.61
CA LEU A 157 -9.04 3.59 -4.29
C LEU A 157 -9.13 4.94 -3.56
N PRO A 158 -8.92 4.96 -2.23
CA PRO A 158 -8.82 6.20 -1.49
C PRO A 158 -7.85 7.18 -2.14
N ALA A 159 -8.18 8.48 -2.14
CA ALA A 159 -7.35 9.53 -2.74
C ALA A 159 -5.93 9.54 -2.16
N PHE A 160 -5.81 9.31 -0.85
CA PHE A 160 -4.55 8.96 -0.21
C PHE A 160 -4.47 7.45 -0.08
N SER A 161 -3.49 6.83 -0.71
CA SER A 161 -3.13 5.43 -0.47
C SER A 161 -1.64 5.24 -0.73
N PHE A 162 -0.97 4.60 0.21
CA PHE A 162 0.47 4.39 0.22
C PHE A 162 0.78 2.93 0.50
N ALA A 163 1.57 2.30 -0.36
CA ALA A 163 1.98 0.93 -0.15
C ALA A 163 3.45 0.83 0.29
N ILE A 164 3.66 0.02 1.30
CA ILE A 164 4.98 -0.40 1.75
C ILE A 164 5.10 -1.88 1.45
N ALA A 165 5.96 -2.24 0.52
CA ALA A 165 6.26 -3.64 0.25
C ALA A 165 7.54 -4.05 0.96
N THR A 166 7.56 -5.25 1.52
CA THR A 166 8.80 -5.85 2.04
C THR A 166 9.21 -7.04 1.20
N MET A 167 10.51 -7.21 1.07
CA MET A 167 11.08 -8.35 0.36
C MET A 167 12.31 -8.85 1.10
N ASN A 168 12.41 -10.17 1.26
CA ASN A 168 13.66 -10.80 1.70
C ASN A 168 14.60 -10.96 0.49
N PRO A 169 15.93 -10.93 0.68
CA PRO A 169 16.85 -11.35 -0.36
C PRO A 169 16.47 -12.75 -0.84
N VAL A 170 16.64 -12.98 -2.15
CA VAL A 170 16.20 -14.20 -2.82
C VAL A 170 16.63 -15.45 -2.05
N GLU A 171 15.70 -16.17 -1.48
CA GLU A 171 15.89 -17.55 -1.09
C GLU A 171 15.84 -18.39 -2.37
N LEU A 172 16.81 -19.26 -2.57
CA LEU A 172 16.87 -20.17 -3.71
C LEU A 172 15.55 -20.97 -3.80
N GLY A 173 14.79 -20.77 -4.90
CA GLY A 173 13.51 -21.45 -5.14
C GLY A 173 12.26 -20.59 -5.00
N GLN A 174 12.36 -19.33 -4.62
CA GLN A 174 11.23 -18.39 -4.62
C GLN A 174 11.21 -17.56 -5.91
N GLY A 175 10.01 -17.29 -6.42
CA GLY A 175 9.82 -16.47 -7.61
C GLY A 175 10.44 -15.07 -7.44
N THR A 176 10.95 -14.51 -8.53
CA THR A 176 11.42 -13.13 -8.54
C THR A 176 10.24 -12.19 -8.79
N PHE A 177 10.13 -11.14 -7.97
CA PHE A 177 9.21 -10.05 -8.28
C PHE A 177 9.79 -9.27 -9.47
N PRO A 178 9.06 -9.06 -10.56
CA PRO A 178 9.52 -8.21 -11.64
C PRO A 178 9.60 -6.76 -11.13
N LEU A 179 10.78 -6.21 -11.13
CA LEU A 179 11.03 -4.79 -10.85
C LEU A 179 10.86 -3.97 -12.12
#